data_3deaea40f5f914290b4d67c1fc453c1a
#
_entry.id   3deaea40f5f914290b4d67c1fc453c1a
#
_cell.length_a   1.000
_cell.length_b   1.000
_cell.length_c   1.000
_cell.angle_alpha   90.00
_cell.angle_beta   90.00
_cell.angle_gamma   90.00
#
_symmetry.space_group_name_H-M   'P 1'
#
loop_
_entity.id
_entity.type
_entity.pdbx_description
1 polymer ?
#
loop_
_entity_poly.entity_id
_entity_poly.type
_entity_poly.pdbx_seq_one_letter_code
_entity_poly.pdbx_strand_id
1 'polypeptide(L)'
;DKAGNTKTISFYIVEPGNEDYKIINNNIENIGHYTKKSEFSQKFAFSKEYDILRNNKVLFDSDYIATGDILKTKSGEEYTLIVAGDINKDGKVDIKDIVKLRKYLVSPNSSENKLDEAQLLAADTNIDKKSISIKDLVRMRIIALTTKE
;
A
#
# COMPACT_ATOMS: atom_id res chain seq x y z
N ASP A 1 2.66 26.35 -14.63
CA ASP A 1 2.99 26.23 -14.95
C ASP A 1 3.18 26.63 -15.28
N LYS A 2 3.32 26.68 -15.26
CA LYS A 2 3.53 26.63 -15.66
C LYS A 2 3.53 26.24 -15.84
N ALA A 3 3.37 26.23 -16.02
CA ALA A 3 3.37 25.51 -16.20
C ALA A 3 3.09 25.08 -16.08
N GLY A 4 3.02 24.95 -16.01
CA GLY A 4 2.81 24.11 -16.01
C GLY A 4 2.46 23.68 -15.54
N ASN A 5 2.28 23.49 -15.53
CA ASN A 5 2.02 22.75 -15.07
C ASN A 5 1.68 22.25 -14.46
N THR A 6 1.65 22.07 -14.26
CA THR A 6 1.27 21.51 -13.85
C THR A 6 0.99 20.90 -13.25
N LYS A 7 0.83 20.48 -13.15
CA LYS A 7 0.59 19.82 -12.71
C LYS A 7 0.78 19.01 -11.93
N THR A 8 0.96 18.80 -11.74
CA THR A 8 1.23 18.24 -11.06
C THR A 8 1.65 17.73 -10.26
N ILE A 9 1.89 18.03 -10.35
CA ILE A 9 2.43 17.49 -9.75
C ILE A 9 2.87 16.96 -8.64
N SER A 10 2.98 17.16 -8.23
CA SER A 10 3.50 16.46 -7.17
C SER A 10 2.58 15.52 -6.58
N PHE A 11 2.48 14.51 -7.20
CA PHE A 11 1.64 13.55 -6.85
C PHE A 11 2.07 12.77 -5.71
N TYR A 12 3.25 12.99 -5.18
CA TYR A 12 3.69 12.34 -3.99
C TYR A 12 4.12 13.40 -3.01
N ILE A 13 3.92 13.09 -1.74
CA ILE A 13 4.35 13.93 -0.66
C ILE A 13 5.60 13.29 -0.11
N VAL A 14 6.70 14.01 -0.14
CA VAL A 14 8.00 13.46 0.23
C VAL A 14 8.51 14.15 1.46
N GLU A 15 8.77 13.35 2.50
CA GLU A 15 9.47 13.80 3.68
C GLU A 15 10.87 13.23 3.65
N PRO A 16 11.89 13.91 4.18
CA PRO A 16 13.23 13.34 4.26
C PRO A 16 13.18 11.99 4.99
N GLY A 17 13.71 10.97 4.36
CA GLY A 17 13.71 9.62 4.91
C GLY A 17 12.42 8.87 4.66
N ASN A 18 11.50 9.46 3.90
CA ASN A 18 10.21 8.85 3.67
C ASN A 18 9.76 9.12 2.25
N GLU A 19 10.68 9.05 1.34
CA GLU A 19 10.47 9.42 -0.04
C GLU A 19 9.66 8.40 -0.80
N ASP A 20 9.28 7.32 -0.16
CA ASP A 20 8.67 6.22 -0.87
C ASP A 20 7.16 6.28 -0.97
N TYR A 21 6.50 7.09 -0.15
CA TYR A 21 5.04 7.19 -0.20
C TYR A 21 4.64 7.99 -1.44
N LYS A 22 3.81 7.39 -2.27
CA LYS A 22 3.41 8.01 -3.53
C LYS A 22 1.90 7.95 -3.69
N ILE A 23 1.33 9.05 -4.15
CA ILE A 23 -0.09 9.09 -4.48
C ILE A 23 -0.21 8.86 -5.99
N ILE A 24 -0.81 7.75 -6.38
CA ILE A 24 -0.99 7.38 -7.78
C ILE A 24 -2.43 6.91 -7.95
N ASN A 25 -3.20 7.62 -8.78
CA ASN A 25 -4.59 7.22 -9.11
C ASN A 25 -5.43 6.96 -7.85
N ASN A 26 -5.36 7.87 -6.87
CA ASN A 26 -6.08 7.76 -5.60
C ASN A 26 -5.65 6.56 -4.75
N ASN A 27 -4.44 6.06 -4.98
CA ASN A 27 -3.82 5.08 -4.10
C ASN A 27 -2.59 5.70 -3.49
N ILE A 28 -2.33 5.40 -2.23
CA ILE A 28 -1.08 5.76 -1.58
C ILE A 28 -0.28 4.47 -1.48
N GLU A 29 0.78 4.39 -2.27
CA GLU A 29 1.51 3.15 -2.48
C GLU A 29 2.85 3.14 -1.74
N ASN A 30 3.42 1.96 -1.68
CA ASN A 30 4.75 1.71 -1.14
C ASN A 30 4.87 1.94 0.36
N ILE A 31 3.80 1.68 1.08
CA ILE A 31 3.82 1.71 2.54
C ILE A 31 4.49 0.43 3.02
N GLY A 32 5.44 0.53 3.95
CA GLY A 32 6.11 -0.65 4.50
C GLY A 32 5.20 -1.42 5.45
N HIS A 33 5.44 -2.72 5.56
CA HIS A 33 4.66 -3.55 6.47
C HIS A 33 5.03 -3.21 7.93
N TYR A 34 4.14 -3.53 8.86
CA TYR A 34 4.27 -3.18 10.28
C TYR A 34 4.33 -1.68 10.53
N THR A 35 3.78 -0.86 9.62
CA THR A 35 3.68 0.58 9.84
C THR A 35 2.42 0.88 10.63
N LYS A 36 2.58 1.46 11.80
CA LYS A 36 1.43 1.89 12.60
C LYS A 36 0.84 3.17 12.05
N LYS A 37 -0.44 3.38 12.32
CA LYS A 37 -1.11 4.61 11.90
C LYS A 37 -0.35 5.84 12.40
N SER A 38 0.11 5.82 13.64
CA SER A 38 0.85 6.96 14.19
C SER A 38 2.14 7.24 13.43
N GLU A 39 2.86 6.18 13.04
CA GLU A 39 4.09 6.35 12.26
C GLU A 39 3.80 6.90 10.87
N PHE A 40 2.78 6.35 10.23
CA PHE A 40 2.37 6.85 8.91
C PHE A 40 2.00 8.32 8.99
N SER A 41 1.19 8.70 9.97
CA SER A 41 0.73 10.08 10.10
C SER A 41 1.86 11.06 10.40
N GLN A 42 2.92 10.61 11.06
CA GLN A 42 4.07 11.46 11.30
C GLN A 42 4.90 11.69 10.05
N LYS A 43 4.94 10.69 9.19
CA LYS A 43 5.81 10.74 8.00
C LYS A 43 5.10 11.23 6.75
N PHE A 44 3.80 10.99 6.64
CA PHE A 44 3.06 11.37 5.46
C PHE A 44 2.61 12.81 5.58
N ALA A 45 3.36 13.70 4.96
CA ALA A 45 3.06 15.13 4.97
C ALA A 45 1.91 15.37 3.99
N PHE A 46 0.73 15.66 4.51
CA PHE A 46 -0.44 15.92 3.69
C PHE A 46 -1.06 17.23 4.16
N SER A 47 -1.47 18.07 3.21
CA SER A 47 -1.97 19.40 3.52
C SER A 47 -3.39 19.38 4.09
N LYS A 48 -4.07 18.25 4.02
CA LYS A 48 -5.48 18.14 4.41
C LYS A 48 -5.60 17.25 5.64
N GLU A 49 -6.58 17.58 6.48
CA GLU A 49 -6.91 16.71 7.61
C GLU A 49 -7.60 15.45 7.10
N TYR A 50 -7.31 14.34 7.72
CA TYR A 50 -7.86 13.06 7.31
C TYR A 50 -7.97 12.09 8.46
N ASP A 51 -8.80 11.06 8.25
CA ASP A 51 -8.83 9.87 9.09
C ASP A 51 -8.46 8.66 8.24
N ILE A 52 -8.01 7.60 8.89
CA ILE A 52 -7.77 6.33 8.21
C ILE A 52 -8.78 5.33 8.73
N LEU A 53 -9.49 4.68 7.81
CA LEU A 53 -10.61 3.80 8.15
C LEU A 53 -10.37 2.39 7.61
N ARG A 54 -10.84 1.42 8.37
CA ARG A 54 -10.95 0.02 7.93
C ARG A 54 -12.36 -0.42 8.23
N ASN A 55 -13.09 -0.88 7.21
CA ASN A 55 -14.48 -1.29 7.35
C ASN A 55 -15.32 -0.19 8.00
N ASN A 56 -15.11 1.05 7.54
CA ASN A 56 -15.81 2.25 8.00
C ASN A 56 -15.57 2.62 9.47
N LYS A 57 -14.54 2.07 10.09
CA LYS A 57 -14.16 2.42 11.46
C LYS A 57 -12.80 3.08 11.44
N VAL A 58 -12.65 4.17 12.19
CA VAL A 58 -11.39 4.89 12.27
C VAL A 58 -10.37 4.03 13.04
N LEU A 59 -9.17 3.93 12.47
CA LEU A 59 -8.08 3.18 13.11
C LEU A 59 -7.55 3.94 14.32
N PHE A 60 -7.13 3.18 15.32
CA PHE A 60 -6.37 3.74 16.44
C PHE A 60 -4.92 3.96 16.04
N ASP A 61 -4.24 4.84 16.75
CA ASP A 61 -2.84 5.15 16.45
C ASP A 61 -1.91 3.94 16.55
N SER A 62 -2.30 2.95 17.36
CA SER A 62 -1.53 1.72 17.53
C SER A 62 -1.80 0.66 16.47
N ASP A 63 -2.83 0.85 15.66
CA ASP A 63 -3.19 -0.13 14.63
C ASP A 63 -2.19 -0.08 13.47
N TYR A 64 -1.91 -1.23 12.89
CA TYR A 64 -1.09 -1.30 11.68
C TYR A 64 -1.93 -0.91 10.46
N ILE A 65 -1.34 -0.13 9.57
CA ILE A 65 -1.91 0.15 8.26
C ILE A 65 -1.90 -1.15 7.47
N ALA A 66 -2.98 -1.41 6.76
CA ALA A 66 -3.10 -2.60 5.92
C ALA A 66 -3.56 -2.21 4.51
N THR A 67 -3.24 -3.05 3.55
CA THR A 67 -3.71 -2.87 2.18
C THR A 67 -5.24 -2.84 2.17
N GLY A 68 -5.78 -1.80 1.54
CA GLY A 68 -7.23 -1.63 1.46
C GLY A 68 -7.81 -0.67 2.49
N ASP A 69 -7.01 -0.23 3.45
CA ASP A 69 -7.46 0.84 4.35
C ASP A 69 -7.69 2.12 3.54
N ILE A 70 -8.59 2.96 4.01
CA ILE A 70 -8.97 4.18 3.29
C ILE A 70 -8.55 5.41 4.09
N LEU A 71 -7.75 6.25 3.47
CA LEU A 71 -7.47 7.58 3.99
C LEU A 71 -8.57 8.49 3.45
N LYS A 72 -9.36 9.07 4.33
CA LYS A 72 -10.48 9.92 3.94
C LYS A 72 -10.28 11.32 4.50
N THR A 73 -10.28 12.31 3.61
CA THR A 73 -10.11 13.70 4.03
C THR A 73 -11.42 14.25 4.57
N LYS A 74 -11.33 15.37 5.28
CA LYS A 74 -12.52 16.06 5.78
C LYS A 74 -13.38 16.56 4.65
N SER A 75 -12.81 16.82 3.48
CA SER A 75 -13.56 17.24 2.31
C SER A 75 -14.18 16.07 1.54
N GLY A 76 -13.94 14.83 1.94
CA GLY A 76 -14.58 13.66 1.37
C GLY A 76 -13.75 12.90 0.33
N GLU A 77 -12.54 13.34 0.06
CA GLU A 77 -11.64 12.61 -0.86
C GLU A 77 -11.16 11.33 -0.21
N GLU A 78 -11.04 10.28 -0.99
CA GLU A 78 -10.63 8.96 -0.48
C GLU A 78 -9.44 8.44 -1.25
N TYR A 79 -8.48 7.87 -0.51
CA TYR A 79 -7.30 7.24 -1.08
C TYR A 79 -7.16 5.86 -0.46
N THR A 80 -6.87 4.86 -1.30
CA THR A 80 -6.65 3.50 -0.82
C THR A 80 -5.19 3.34 -0.45
N LEU A 81 -4.93 2.83 0.75
CA LEU A 81 -3.57 2.60 1.22
C LEU A 81 -3.10 1.22 0.76
N ILE A 82 -1.89 1.16 0.23
CA ILE A 82 -1.31 -0.06 -0.30
C ILE A 82 -0.01 -0.35 0.45
N VAL A 83 0.00 -1.45 1.18
CA VAL A 83 1.19 -1.90 1.90
C VAL A 83 1.90 -2.93 1.03
N ALA A 84 3.14 -2.63 0.67
CA ALA A 84 3.88 -3.48 -0.27
C ALA A 84 4.03 -4.90 0.29
N GLY A 85 3.47 -5.86 -0.44
CA GLY A 85 3.52 -7.28 -0.08
C GLY A 85 2.37 -7.76 0.78
N ASP A 86 1.55 -6.87 1.33
CA ASP A 86 0.45 -7.25 2.22
C ASP A 86 -0.79 -7.61 1.39
N ILE A 87 -0.83 -8.84 0.91
CA ILE A 87 -1.91 -9.30 0.05
C ILE A 87 -3.12 -9.77 0.86
N ASN A 88 -2.88 -10.28 2.06
CA ASN A 88 -3.97 -10.74 2.91
C ASN A 88 -4.65 -9.60 3.69
N LYS A 89 -4.11 -8.37 3.58
CA LYS A 89 -4.71 -7.16 4.15
C LYS A 89 -4.70 -7.12 5.67
N ASP A 90 -3.62 -7.63 6.28
CA ASP A 90 -3.48 -7.59 7.74
C ASP A 90 -2.37 -6.64 8.22
N GLY A 91 -1.71 -5.93 7.29
CA GLY A 91 -0.67 -4.96 7.62
C GLY A 91 0.70 -5.58 7.83
N LYS A 92 0.82 -6.88 7.62
CA LYS A 92 2.08 -7.60 7.79
C LYS A 92 2.41 -8.31 6.50
N VAL A 93 3.68 -8.63 6.32
CA VAL A 93 4.10 -9.45 5.18
C VAL A 93 4.75 -10.69 5.75
N ASP A 94 4.10 -11.83 5.62
CA ASP A 94 4.59 -13.08 6.16
C ASP A 94 4.27 -14.24 5.21
N ILE A 95 4.39 -15.45 5.72
CA ILE A 95 4.19 -16.65 4.91
C ILE A 95 2.79 -16.70 4.29
N LYS A 96 1.80 -16.11 4.93
CA LYS A 96 0.42 -16.14 4.42
C LYS A 96 0.31 -15.37 3.09
N ASP A 97 1.00 -14.24 3.00
CA ASP A 97 1.04 -13.46 1.76
C ASP A 97 1.77 -14.21 0.66
N ILE A 98 2.89 -14.84 1.03
CA ILE A 98 3.68 -15.62 0.08
C ILE A 98 2.85 -16.76 -0.49
N VAL A 99 2.14 -17.49 0.36
CA VAL A 99 1.27 -18.58 -0.07
C VAL A 99 0.17 -18.07 -0.98
N LYS A 100 -0.43 -16.93 -0.63
CA LYS A 100 -1.52 -16.35 -1.42
C LYS A 100 -1.01 -15.93 -2.80
N LEU A 101 0.16 -15.31 -2.87
CA LEU A 101 0.74 -14.91 -4.15
C LEU A 101 1.10 -16.14 -5.00
N ARG A 102 1.65 -17.19 -4.38
CA ARG A 102 1.98 -18.41 -5.11
C ARG A 102 0.74 -19.03 -5.74
N LYS A 103 -0.37 -19.08 -4.99
CA LYS A 103 -1.61 -19.62 -5.51
C LYS A 103 -2.11 -18.80 -6.72
N TYR A 104 -2.02 -17.49 -6.61
CA TYR A 104 -2.38 -16.63 -7.72
C TYR A 104 -1.51 -16.89 -8.94
N LEU A 105 -0.19 -16.99 -8.76
CA LEU A 105 0.73 -17.20 -9.89
C LEU A 105 0.50 -18.55 -10.60
N VAL A 106 0.09 -19.58 -9.85
CA VAL A 106 -0.19 -20.89 -10.44
C VAL A 106 -1.52 -20.88 -11.19
N SER A 107 -2.52 -20.22 -10.66
CA SER A 107 -3.87 -20.22 -11.25
C SER A 107 -4.52 -18.85 -11.15
N PRO A 108 -4.04 -17.87 -11.95
CA PRO A 108 -4.50 -16.47 -11.79
C PRO A 108 -5.97 -16.28 -12.16
N ASN A 109 -6.52 -17.17 -12.99
CA ASN A 109 -7.91 -17.04 -13.42
C ASN A 109 -8.90 -17.81 -12.55
N SER A 110 -8.40 -18.51 -11.55
CA SER A 110 -9.26 -19.22 -10.62
C SER A 110 -9.97 -18.24 -9.71
N SER A 111 -11.28 -18.38 -9.56
CA SER A 111 -12.05 -17.50 -8.69
C SER A 111 -11.57 -17.57 -7.25
N GLU A 112 -11.02 -18.72 -6.86
CA GLU A 112 -10.50 -18.94 -5.51
C GLU A 112 -9.22 -18.16 -5.24
N ASN A 113 -8.41 -17.95 -6.28
CA ASN A 113 -7.10 -17.32 -6.15
C ASN A 113 -7.08 -15.87 -6.66
N LYS A 114 -8.20 -15.36 -7.10
CA LYS A 114 -8.29 -14.04 -7.68
C LYS A 114 -7.92 -12.96 -6.66
N LEU A 115 -7.18 -11.96 -7.11
CA LEU A 115 -6.80 -10.81 -6.29
C LEU A 115 -7.58 -9.59 -6.77
N ASP A 116 -8.02 -8.74 -5.84
CA ASP A 116 -8.64 -7.48 -6.20
C ASP A 116 -7.58 -6.44 -6.58
N GLU A 117 -8.02 -5.25 -6.97
CA GLU A 117 -7.12 -4.22 -7.46
C GLU A 117 -6.07 -3.83 -6.40
N ALA A 118 -6.50 -3.64 -5.16
CA ALA A 118 -5.59 -3.27 -4.08
C ALA A 118 -4.57 -4.38 -3.82
N GLN A 119 -5.02 -5.63 -3.86
CA GLN A 119 -4.12 -6.77 -3.67
C GLN A 119 -3.11 -6.89 -4.80
N LEU A 120 -3.53 -6.60 -6.04
CA LEU A 120 -2.61 -6.63 -7.17
C LEU A 120 -1.54 -5.54 -7.04
N LEU A 121 -1.94 -4.35 -6.57
CA LEU A 121 -0.97 -3.28 -6.33
C LEU A 121 0.01 -3.67 -5.22
N ALA A 122 -0.49 -4.30 -4.15
CA ALA A 122 0.38 -4.77 -3.07
C ALA A 122 1.31 -5.88 -3.54
N ALA A 123 0.85 -6.70 -4.50
CA ALA A 123 1.65 -7.80 -5.01
C ALA A 123 2.78 -7.35 -5.93
N ASP A 124 2.67 -6.16 -6.52
CA ASP A 124 3.73 -5.60 -7.38
C ASP A 124 4.87 -5.07 -6.52
N THR A 125 5.56 -5.98 -5.86
CA THR A 125 6.58 -5.64 -4.86
C THR A 125 7.86 -5.09 -5.47
N ASN A 126 8.13 -5.38 -6.73
CA ASN A 126 9.30 -4.81 -7.40
C ASN A 126 8.99 -3.47 -8.08
N ILE A 127 7.74 -3.04 -8.02
CA ILE A 127 7.26 -1.73 -8.49
C ILE A 127 7.63 -1.47 -9.95
N ASP A 128 7.57 -2.50 -10.78
CA ASP A 128 7.87 -2.33 -12.20
C ASP A 128 6.59 -2.05 -13.02
N LYS A 129 5.44 -2.05 -12.37
CA LYS A 129 4.13 -1.80 -12.96
C LYS A 129 3.81 -2.74 -14.11
N LYS A 130 4.44 -3.91 -14.11
CA LYS A 130 4.15 -4.96 -15.06
C LYS A 130 3.26 -6.01 -14.42
N SER A 131 2.94 -7.04 -15.18
CA SER A 131 2.13 -8.13 -14.62
C SER A 131 2.88 -8.83 -13.49
N ILE A 132 2.12 -9.30 -12.52
CA ILE A 132 2.68 -9.96 -11.35
C ILE A 132 3.40 -11.23 -11.79
N SER A 133 4.61 -11.43 -11.26
CA SER A 133 5.47 -12.52 -11.70
C SER A 133 6.25 -13.10 -10.53
N ILE A 134 7.09 -14.07 -10.84
CA ILE A 134 7.97 -14.69 -9.85
C ILE A 134 8.93 -13.68 -9.24
N LYS A 135 9.25 -12.58 -9.96
CA LYS A 135 10.11 -11.53 -9.43
C LYS A 135 9.47 -10.86 -8.22
N ASP A 136 8.15 -10.66 -8.29
CA ASP A 136 7.42 -10.09 -7.17
C ASP A 136 7.43 -11.04 -5.98
N LEU A 137 7.29 -12.33 -6.22
CA LEU A 137 7.34 -13.33 -5.17
C LEU A 137 8.70 -13.35 -4.47
N VAL A 138 9.78 -13.29 -5.25
CA VAL A 138 11.13 -13.25 -4.69
C VAL A 138 11.30 -12.01 -3.82
N ARG A 139 10.85 -10.86 -4.32
CA ARG A 139 10.94 -9.62 -3.55
C ARG A 139 10.11 -9.69 -2.28
N MET A 140 8.91 -10.24 -2.36
CA MET A 140 8.05 -10.39 -1.19
C MET A 140 8.71 -11.25 -0.11
N ARG A 141 9.42 -12.31 -0.51
CA ARG A 141 10.14 -13.13 0.44
C ARG A 141 11.22 -12.34 1.17
N ILE A 142 11.89 -11.45 0.46
CA ILE A 142 12.89 -10.56 1.07
C ILE A 142 12.21 -9.62 2.06
N ILE A 143 11.08 -9.03 1.67
CA ILE A 143 10.32 -8.15 2.56
C ILE A 143 9.92 -8.89 3.83
N ALA A 144 9.42 -10.12 3.69
CA ALA A 144 8.97 -10.91 4.84
C ALA A 144 10.10 -11.20 5.83
N LEU A 145 11.35 -11.24 5.35
CA LEU A 145 12.49 -11.48 6.21
C LEU A 145 12.96 -10.22 6.95
N THR A 146 12.48 -9.05 6.55
CA THR A 146 12.86 -7.78 7.19
C THR A 146 11.80 -7.35 8.18
N THR A 147 11.43 -8.25 9.09
CA THR A 147 10.40 -8.00 10.08
C THR A 147 10.83 -6.89 11.04
N LYS A 148 9.95 -5.94 11.27
CA LYS A 148 10.13 -4.94 12.32
C LYS A 148 9.35 -5.39 13.53
N GLU A 149 9.92 -5.21 14.66
CA GLU A 149 9.26 -5.58 15.89
C GLU A 149 8.97 -4.40 16.76
#